data_d637bf3b83217152b0c37c296ee38646
#
_entry.id   d637bf3b83217152b0c37c296ee38646
#
_cell.length_a   1.000
_cell.length_b   1.000
_cell.length_c   1.000
_cell.angle_alpha   90.00
_cell.angle_beta   90.00
_cell.angle_gamma   90.00
#
_symmetry.space_group_name_H-M   'P 1'
#
loop_
_entity.id
_entity.type
_entity.pdbx_description
1 polymer ?
#
loop_
_entity_poly.entity_id
_entity_poly.type
_entity_poly.pdbx_seq_one_letter_code
_entity_poly.pdbx_strand_id
1 'polypeptide(L)'
;MDIQKIINQQNSYFNSNSTKDVALRINTLKKLKNVLKENEQELYTAIYTDFKKSKFETYISEIALIYNELNDAIRNLKKWSKQKRVRTNLANFPAKSYIIPEPLGTVLVISAWNYPYQIALIPVISAIAAGNTVVLKPSEIPNNTSSILAKIINTNFDENHFTVVEGSVETTTELLQQKWDKIFFTGSTNVGRIVYKAAAENLTLVTLELGGKSPTFIFKDCNIKLTAKRIVWAKFLNAGQTCIAPDYLLVEKEIEEQLLAALKSEIEIAYPVNNTINENYVQIINDAHFARLNNLIPKDKIYFGGEQNASERIIRPTLLQNIDFEDPIMKDEIFGPLLPIISFENLDKVIAKVKEREKPLALYVYSKSKKIIRKILHEISFGGGAVNESLVHLSNPNLPFGGVGASGIGNYHSKAGFDTFTHYKSILHKSFLFEPNVKYTPFTEFKMRILKFILE
;
A
#
# COMPACT_ATOMS: atom_id res chain seq x y z
N MET A 1 19.99 -14.09 15.66
CA MET A 1 19.74 -12.73 16.19
C MET A 1 18.77 -12.88 17.35
N ASP A 2 18.96 -12.19 18.47
CA ASP A 2 18.04 -12.29 19.62
C ASP A 2 16.95 -11.22 19.49
N ILE A 3 15.78 -11.64 18.99
CA ILE A 3 14.63 -10.78 18.71
C ILE A 3 14.11 -10.11 20.00
N GLN A 4 14.02 -10.85 21.10
CA GLN A 4 13.55 -10.30 22.37
C GLN A 4 14.46 -9.19 22.89
N LYS A 5 15.77 -9.36 22.73
CA LYS A 5 16.76 -8.33 23.10
C LYS A 5 16.57 -7.05 22.29
N ILE A 6 16.41 -7.15 20.97
CA ILE A 6 16.17 -6.01 20.09
C ILE A 6 14.93 -5.23 20.53
N ILE A 7 13.83 -5.93 20.78
CA ILE A 7 12.56 -5.30 21.19
C ILE A 7 12.72 -4.59 22.53
N ASN A 8 13.37 -5.24 23.50
CA ASN A 8 13.62 -4.64 24.82
C ASN A 8 14.46 -3.36 24.71
N GLN A 9 15.48 -3.37 23.87
CA GLN A 9 16.32 -2.22 23.62
C GLN A 9 15.55 -1.08 22.94
N GLN A 10 14.75 -1.38 21.91
CA GLN A 10 13.89 -0.40 21.22
C GLN A 10 12.84 0.20 22.16
N ASN A 11 12.20 -0.62 23.00
CA ASN A 11 11.28 -0.15 24.03
C ASN A 11 11.96 0.79 25.02
N SER A 12 13.18 0.46 25.47
CA SER A 12 13.96 1.31 26.38
C SER A 12 14.33 2.64 25.73
N TYR A 13 14.74 2.61 24.46
CA TYR A 13 15.06 3.82 23.69
C TYR A 13 13.82 4.69 23.47
N PHE A 14 12.69 4.09 23.11
CA PHE A 14 11.41 4.80 23.00
C PHE A 14 10.99 5.47 24.32
N ASN A 15 11.08 4.73 25.43
CA ASN A 15 10.71 5.21 26.77
C ASN A 15 11.64 6.32 27.29
N SER A 16 12.84 6.47 26.74
CA SER A 16 13.71 7.61 27.02
C SER A 16 13.17 8.95 26.47
N ASN A 17 12.12 8.90 25.65
CA ASN A 17 11.52 10.02 24.92
C ASN A 17 12.42 10.65 23.84
N SER A 18 13.58 10.07 23.52
CA SER A 18 14.52 10.59 22.52
C SER A 18 13.85 10.74 21.15
N THR A 19 12.97 9.80 20.75
CA THR A 19 12.25 9.84 19.47
C THR A 19 11.18 10.93 19.39
N LYS A 20 10.82 11.59 20.51
CA LYS A 20 9.86 12.68 20.51
C LYS A 20 10.43 13.99 19.94
N ASP A 21 11.75 14.13 19.91
CA ASP A 21 12.39 15.29 19.30
C ASP A 21 12.19 15.29 17.77
N VAL A 22 11.51 16.30 17.27
CA VAL A 22 11.23 16.49 15.85
C VAL A 22 12.51 16.72 15.02
N ALA A 23 13.53 17.35 15.63
CA ALA A 23 14.80 17.57 14.94
C ALA A 23 15.54 16.24 14.74
N LEU A 24 15.54 15.36 15.75
CA LEU A 24 16.09 14.00 15.62
C LEU A 24 15.43 13.24 14.47
N ARG A 25 14.09 13.23 14.41
CA ARG A 25 13.33 12.53 13.35
C ARG A 25 13.69 13.05 11.96
N ILE A 26 13.73 14.38 11.78
CA ILE A 26 14.13 15.02 10.52
C ILE A 26 15.56 14.62 10.13
N ASN A 27 16.49 14.61 11.08
CA ASN A 27 17.87 14.22 10.82
C ASN A 27 17.99 12.74 10.46
N THR A 28 17.23 11.86 11.12
CA THR A 28 17.14 10.43 10.77
C THR A 28 16.63 10.21 9.34
N LEU A 29 15.55 10.91 8.95
CA LEU A 29 15.01 10.83 7.59
C LEU A 29 15.97 11.40 6.53
N LYS A 30 16.69 12.49 6.84
CA LYS A 30 17.74 13.02 5.96
C LYS A 30 18.90 12.05 5.82
N LYS A 31 19.33 11.42 6.93
CA LYS A 31 20.37 10.40 6.92
C LYS A 31 19.94 9.20 6.05
N LEU A 32 18.70 8.71 6.22
CA LEU A 32 18.16 7.62 5.39
C LEU A 32 18.22 7.98 3.90
N LYS A 33 17.78 9.19 3.54
CA LYS A 33 17.83 9.66 2.16
C LYS A 33 19.26 9.68 1.59
N ASN A 34 20.23 10.17 2.35
CA ASN A 34 21.62 10.25 1.91
C ASN A 34 22.25 8.86 1.77
N VAL A 35 22.05 7.99 2.76
CA VAL A 35 22.57 6.61 2.74
C VAL A 35 22.00 5.82 1.54
N LEU A 36 20.71 5.97 1.24
CA LEU A 36 20.11 5.33 0.06
C LEU A 36 20.72 5.88 -1.25
N LYS A 37 20.98 7.19 -1.33
CA LYS A 37 21.62 7.80 -2.52
C LYS A 37 23.06 7.32 -2.71
N GLU A 38 23.83 7.24 -1.64
CA GLU A 38 25.22 6.78 -1.66
C GLU A 38 25.34 5.32 -2.12
N ASN A 39 24.32 4.50 -1.83
CA ASN A 39 24.28 3.07 -2.16
C ASN A 39 23.35 2.74 -3.36
N GLU A 40 22.89 3.74 -4.12
CA GLU A 40 21.88 3.56 -5.17
C GLU A 40 22.30 2.54 -6.22
N GLN A 41 23.59 2.48 -6.58
CA GLN A 41 24.09 1.51 -7.55
C GLN A 41 24.05 0.06 -7.01
N GLU A 42 24.32 -0.17 -5.72
CA GLU A 42 24.22 -1.48 -5.08
C GLU A 42 22.74 -1.93 -5.04
N LEU A 43 21.81 -1.00 -4.75
CA LEU A 43 20.38 -1.27 -4.80
C LEU A 43 19.92 -1.69 -6.20
N TYR A 44 20.37 -1.02 -7.27
CA TYR A 44 20.05 -1.42 -8.65
C TYR A 44 20.62 -2.80 -9.00
N THR A 45 21.84 -3.08 -8.57
CA THR A 45 22.48 -4.38 -8.83
C THR A 45 21.73 -5.53 -8.15
N ALA A 46 21.35 -5.34 -6.88
CA ALA A 46 20.65 -6.37 -6.11
C ALA A 46 19.27 -6.69 -6.71
N ILE A 47 18.47 -5.66 -7.03
CA ILE A 47 17.13 -5.88 -7.60
C ILE A 47 17.19 -6.44 -9.03
N TYR A 48 18.21 -6.09 -9.83
CA TYR A 48 18.43 -6.69 -11.12
C TYR A 48 18.77 -8.19 -10.97
N THR A 49 19.53 -8.57 -9.96
CA THR A 49 19.86 -9.98 -9.69
C THR A 49 18.61 -10.79 -9.37
N ASP A 50 17.71 -10.26 -8.55
CA ASP A 50 16.48 -10.94 -8.11
C ASP A 50 15.39 -10.98 -9.21
N PHE A 51 15.20 -9.88 -9.96
CA PHE A 51 14.04 -9.69 -10.84
C PHE A 51 14.40 -9.53 -12.32
N LYS A 52 15.65 -9.28 -12.67
CA LYS A 52 16.05 -8.69 -13.96
C LYS A 52 15.38 -7.33 -14.22
N LYS A 53 14.96 -6.65 -13.17
CA LYS A 53 14.33 -5.31 -13.27
C LYS A 53 15.36 -4.28 -13.69
N SER A 54 15.07 -3.53 -14.78
CA SER A 54 15.97 -2.52 -15.29
C SER A 54 16.18 -1.37 -14.29
N LYS A 55 17.30 -0.66 -14.43
CA LYS A 55 17.58 0.54 -13.62
C LYS A 55 16.47 1.59 -13.75
N PHE A 56 15.95 1.78 -14.97
CA PHE A 56 14.87 2.74 -15.24
C PHE A 56 13.59 2.35 -14.49
N GLU A 57 13.16 1.08 -14.62
CA GLU A 57 11.94 0.61 -13.95
C GLU A 57 12.09 0.64 -12.43
N THR A 58 13.25 0.23 -11.89
CA THR A 58 13.55 0.33 -10.45
C THR A 58 13.46 1.77 -9.96
N TYR A 59 14.01 2.72 -10.73
CA TYR A 59 13.97 4.12 -10.32
C TYR A 59 12.54 4.66 -10.25
N ILE A 60 11.74 4.47 -11.30
CA ILE A 60 10.39 5.06 -11.36
C ILE A 60 9.38 4.38 -10.43
N SER A 61 9.54 3.07 -10.19
CA SER A 61 8.58 2.28 -9.41
C SER A 61 8.95 2.10 -7.94
N GLU A 62 10.20 2.38 -7.55
CA GLU A 62 10.67 2.22 -6.17
C GLU A 62 11.44 3.44 -5.66
N ILE A 63 12.61 3.75 -6.22
CA ILE A 63 13.54 4.73 -5.65
C ILE A 63 12.95 6.15 -5.64
N ALA A 64 12.34 6.57 -6.74
CA ALA A 64 11.71 7.89 -6.84
C ALA A 64 10.55 8.07 -5.87
N LEU A 65 9.75 7.01 -5.63
CA LEU A 65 8.63 7.04 -4.67
C LEU A 65 9.15 7.18 -3.24
N ILE A 66 10.22 6.46 -2.88
CA ILE A 66 10.88 6.58 -1.57
C ILE A 66 11.42 8.00 -1.37
N TYR A 67 12.09 8.57 -2.36
CA TYR A 67 12.61 9.95 -2.25
C TYR A 67 11.49 10.98 -2.15
N ASN A 68 10.39 10.78 -2.85
CA ASN A 68 9.22 11.66 -2.75
C ASN A 68 8.61 11.60 -1.34
N GLU A 69 8.45 10.41 -0.77
CA GLU A 69 7.94 10.22 0.59
C GLU A 69 8.87 10.87 1.63
N LEU A 70 10.18 10.64 1.53
CA LEU A 70 11.19 11.27 2.39
C LEU A 70 11.14 12.80 2.31
N ASN A 71 11.06 13.35 1.08
CA ASN A 71 11.01 14.79 0.87
C ASN A 71 9.74 15.40 1.48
N ASP A 72 8.60 14.73 1.31
CA ASP A 72 7.33 15.20 1.83
C ASP A 72 7.31 15.15 3.37
N ALA A 73 7.76 14.03 3.96
CA ALA A 73 7.87 13.89 5.40
C ALA A 73 8.82 14.96 6.00
N ILE A 74 10.04 15.11 5.48
CA ILE A 74 11.01 16.10 5.96
C ILE A 74 10.45 17.52 5.91
N ARG A 75 9.73 17.87 4.85
CA ARG A 75 9.13 19.20 4.66
C ARG A 75 8.01 19.48 5.64
N ASN A 76 7.16 18.49 5.91
CA ASN A 76 5.91 18.68 6.62
C ASN A 76 5.94 18.27 8.10
N LEU A 77 6.97 17.53 8.54
CA LEU A 77 7.02 16.90 9.86
C LEU A 77 6.80 17.89 11.02
N LYS A 78 7.40 19.08 10.96
CA LYS A 78 7.17 20.13 11.97
C LYS A 78 5.70 20.52 12.09
N LYS A 79 4.97 20.54 10.96
CA LYS A 79 3.54 20.85 10.92
C LYS A 79 2.70 19.69 11.44
N TRP A 80 3.04 18.46 11.03
CA TRP A 80 2.30 17.25 11.43
C TRP A 80 2.43 16.96 12.92
N SER A 81 3.61 17.19 13.50
CA SER A 81 3.89 16.95 14.92
C SER A 81 3.37 18.06 15.84
N LYS A 82 2.84 19.15 15.29
CA LYS A 82 2.38 20.29 16.10
C LYS A 82 1.05 19.99 16.77
N GLN A 83 0.95 20.31 18.06
CA GLN A 83 -0.31 20.35 18.79
C GLN A 83 -1.35 21.21 18.06
N LYS A 84 -2.55 20.70 17.88
CA LYS A 84 -3.67 21.36 17.21
C LYS A 84 -4.71 21.83 18.22
N ARG A 85 -4.93 23.15 18.31
CA ARG A 85 -6.05 23.70 19.09
C ARG A 85 -7.36 23.40 18.35
N VAL A 86 -8.38 22.97 19.12
CA VAL A 86 -9.75 22.74 18.63
C VAL A 86 -10.73 23.58 19.43
N ARG A 87 -11.93 23.73 18.90
CA ARG A 87 -13.00 24.50 19.58
C ARG A 87 -13.42 23.77 20.86
N THR A 88 -13.51 24.53 21.96
CA THR A 88 -14.12 24.07 23.20
C THR A 88 -15.63 24.38 23.17
N ASN A 89 -16.46 23.41 23.50
CA ASN A 89 -17.91 23.58 23.60
C ASN A 89 -18.28 24.46 24.82
N LEU A 90 -19.47 25.04 24.80
CA LEU A 90 -19.94 25.97 25.84
C LEU A 90 -19.99 25.30 27.22
N ALA A 91 -20.41 24.04 27.29
CA ALA A 91 -20.50 23.29 28.54
C ALA A 91 -19.18 23.17 29.31
N ASN A 92 -18.06 23.26 28.59
CA ASN A 92 -16.71 23.18 29.17
C ASN A 92 -16.03 24.53 29.33
N PHE A 93 -16.68 25.63 28.95
CA PHE A 93 -16.13 26.99 29.13
C PHE A 93 -16.05 27.39 30.63
N PRO A 94 -14.96 28.06 31.08
CA PRO A 94 -13.77 28.46 30.35
C PRO A 94 -12.69 27.32 30.34
N ALA A 95 -12.36 26.84 29.14
CA ALA A 95 -11.31 25.85 28.97
C ALA A 95 -10.61 26.00 27.62
N LYS A 96 -9.47 25.33 27.44
CA LYS A 96 -8.78 25.19 26.16
C LYS A 96 -8.78 23.72 25.78
N SER A 97 -9.14 23.41 24.51
CA SER A 97 -9.12 22.05 23.98
C SER A 97 -8.07 21.93 22.90
N TYR A 98 -7.30 20.85 22.93
CA TYR A 98 -6.28 20.58 21.92
C TYR A 98 -6.00 19.09 21.76
N ILE A 99 -5.44 18.75 20.62
CA ILE A 99 -5.03 17.41 20.25
C ILE A 99 -3.51 17.38 20.13
N ILE A 100 -2.86 16.41 20.76
CA ILE A 100 -1.43 16.22 20.72
C ILE A 100 -1.15 14.93 19.94
N PRO A 101 -0.44 15.00 18.79
CA PRO A 101 0.06 13.80 18.14
C PRO A 101 1.22 13.22 18.96
N GLU A 102 1.18 11.91 19.22
CA GLU A 102 2.28 11.20 19.86
C GLU A 102 2.54 9.85 19.17
N PRO A 103 3.81 9.38 19.13
CA PRO A 103 4.14 8.08 18.57
C PRO A 103 3.47 6.95 19.35
N LEU A 104 3.18 5.85 18.67
CA LEU A 104 2.58 4.66 19.27
C LEU A 104 3.58 3.92 20.17
N GLY A 105 4.83 3.72 19.70
CA GLY A 105 5.84 2.96 20.42
C GLY A 105 6.83 2.24 19.53
N THR A 106 7.05 0.96 19.80
CA THR A 106 7.89 0.09 18.99
C THR A 106 7.03 -0.62 17.94
N VAL A 107 7.38 -0.49 16.67
CA VAL A 107 6.58 -0.98 15.56
C VAL A 107 7.31 -2.02 14.71
N LEU A 108 6.56 -3.01 14.24
CA LEU A 108 7.01 -4.02 13.29
C LEU A 108 6.47 -3.70 11.89
N VAL A 109 7.36 -3.63 10.90
CA VAL A 109 7.00 -3.53 9.49
C VAL A 109 7.39 -4.82 8.79
N ILE A 110 6.42 -5.54 8.23
CA ILE A 110 6.64 -6.77 7.44
C ILE A 110 6.28 -6.46 6.00
N SER A 111 7.25 -6.55 5.08
CA SER A 111 7.05 -6.19 3.68
C SER A 111 6.97 -7.39 2.74
N ALA A 112 6.23 -7.22 1.63
CA ALA A 112 6.19 -8.20 0.55
C ALA A 112 7.41 -8.07 -0.38
N TRP A 113 7.45 -8.93 -1.39
CA TRP A 113 8.61 -9.11 -2.26
C TRP A 113 8.56 -8.29 -3.56
N ASN A 114 7.39 -7.88 -4.02
CA ASN A 114 7.19 -7.40 -5.41
C ASN A 114 7.75 -5.99 -5.70
N TYR A 115 7.84 -5.13 -4.70
CA TYR A 115 8.53 -3.83 -4.72
C TYR A 115 9.35 -3.70 -3.43
N PRO A 116 10.45 -4.48 -3.32
CA PRO A 116 11.11 -4.77 -2.04
C PRO A 116 11.66 -3.55 -1.31
N TYR A 117 11.98 -2.48 -2.01
CA TYR A 117 12.44 -1.23 -1.39
C TYR A 117 11.29 -0.31 -1.03
N GLN A 118 10.37 -0.07 -1.96
CA GLN A 118 9.31 0.90 -1.80
C GLN A 118 8.32 0.50 -0.71
N ILE A 119 7.79 -0.73 -0.75
CA ILE A 119 6.80 -1.18 0.24
C ILE A 119 7.41 -1.51 1.61
N ALA A 120 8.74 -1.66 1.70
CA ALA A 120 9.45 -1.76 2.96
C ALA A 120 9.71 -0.39 3.57
N LEU A 121 10.27 0.55 2.81
CA LEU A 121 10.77 1.81 3.34
C LEU A 121 9.70 2.89 3.52
N ILE A 122 8.63 2.93 2.74
CA ILE A 122 7.58 3.95 2.91
C ILE A 122 6.89 3.84 4.28
N PRO A 123 6.47 2.66 4.76
CA PRO A 123 5.96 2.52 6.12
C PRO A 123 7.00 2.87 7.20
N VAL A 124 8.27 2.51 7.00
CA VAL A 124 9.37 2.86 7.92
C VAL A 124 9.55 4.37 7.99
N ILE A 125 9.55 5.08 6.86
CA ILE A 125 9.62 6.55 6.80
C ILE A 125 8.48 7.17 7.60
N SER A 126 7.27 6.67 7.42
CA SER A 126 6.09 7.13 8.14
C SER A 126 6.19 6.87 9.65
N ALA A 127 6.68 5.70 10.05
CA ALA A 127 6.86 5.33 11.46
C ALA A 127 7.92 6.19 12.15
N ILE A 128 9.08 6.42 11.51
CA ILE A 128 10.14 7.30 12.01
C ILE A 128 9.65 8.75 12.07
N ALA A 129 8.92 9.22 11.05
CA ALA A 129 8.32 10.55 11.05
C ALA A 129 7.35 10.74 12.23
N ALA A 130 6.55 9.75 12.56
CA ALA A 130 5.67 9.77 13.72
C ALA A 130 6.42 9.71 15.07
N GLY A 131 7.66 9.21 15.09
CA GLY A 131 8.52 9.12 16.27
C GLY A 131 8.53 7.75 16.93
N ASN A 132 8.26 6.70 16.19
CA ASN A 132 8.34 5.32 16.66
C ASN A 132 9.76 4.79 16.49
N THR A 133 10.07 3.71 17.23
CA THR A 133 11.18 2.80 16.89
C THR A 133 10.69 1.73 15.93
N VAL A 134 11.57 1.21 15.08
CA VAL A 134 11.13 0.36 13.96
C VAL A 134 11.99 -0.88 13.82
N VAL A 135 11.35 -2.03 13.77
CA VAL A 135 11.92 -3.28 13.24
C VAL A 135 11.31 -3.54 11.87
N LEU A 136 12.15 -3.62 10.85
CA LEU A 136 11.75 -3.99 9.49
C LEU A 136 12.11 -5.44 9.24
N LYS A 137 11.12 -6.25 8.83
CA LYS A 137 11.28 -7.61 8.32
C LYS A 137 11.01 -7.60 6.81
N PRO A 138 12.02 -7.50 5.95
CA PRO A 138 11.84 -7.63 4.51
C PRO A 138 11.48 -9.07 4.13
N SER A 139 10.91 -9.24 2.93
CA SER A 139 10.64 -10.60 2.42
C SER A 139 11.93 -11.35 2.15
N GLU A 140 11.95 -12.63 2.45
CA GLU A 140 13.07 -13.55 2.16
C GLU A 140 13.18 -13.95 0.69
N ILE A 141 12.11 -13.70 -0.10
CA ILE A 141 12.05 -14.14 -1.51
C ILE A 141 13.07 -13.40 -2.38
N PRO A 142 13.14 -12.04 -2.40
CA PRO A 142 14.17 -11.30 -3.12
C PRO A 142 15.42 -11.17 -2.22
N ASN A 143 16.15 -12.26 -2.06
CA ASN A 143 17.24 -12.36 -1.09
C ASN A 143 18.34 -11.30 -1.25
N ASN A 144 18.75 -10.99 -2.49
CA ASN A 144 19.81 -10.00 -2.73
C ASN A 144 19.34 -8.58 -2.32
N THR A 145 18.08 -8.23 -2.65
CA THR A 145 17.48 -6.95 -2.26
C THR A 145 17.31 -6.83 -0.75
N SER A 146 16.91 -7.88 -0.08
CA SER A 146 16.73 -7.88 1.37
C SER A 146 18.06 -7.78 2.10
N SER A 147 19.08 -8.49 1.65
CA SER A 147 20.42 -8.48 2.25
C SER A 147 21.13 -7.13 2.06
N ILE A 148 21.04 -6.51 0.87
CA ILE A 148 21.62 -5.18 0.70
C ILE A 148 20.90 -4.13 1.56
N LEU A 149 19.57 -4.22 1.70
CA LEU A 149 18.80 -3.34 2.56
C LEU A 149 19.21 -3.50 4.03
N ALA A 150 19.34 -4.75 4.50
CA ALA A 150 19.79 -5.05 5.86
C ALA A 150 21.22 -4.52 6.11
N LYS A 151 22.14 -4.76 5.18
CA LYS A 151 23.52 -4.23 5.24
C LYS A 151 23.52 -2.70 5.38
N ILE A 152 22.82 -2.00 4.50
CA ILE A 152 22.77 -0.55 4.45
C ILE A 152 22.19 0.02 5.76
N ILE A 153 21.07 -0.52 6.23
CA ILE A 153 20.38 0.00 7.41
C ILE A 153 21.15 -0.32 8.68
N ASN A 154 21.50 -1.58 8.90
CA ASN A 154 22.13 -2.02 10.15
C ASN A 154 23.57 -1.49 10.34
N THR A 155 24.23 -1.07 9.24
CA THR A 155 25.54 -0.39 9.32
C THR A 155 25.42 1.09 9.68
N ASN A 156 24.33 1.73 9.29
CA ASN A 156 24.21 3.18 9.37
C ASN A 156 23.30 3.70 10.49
N PHE A 157 22.40 2.87 11.03
CA PHE A 157 21.43 3.30 12.04
C PHE A 157 21.66 2.58 13.37
N ASP A 158 21.26 3.24 14.45
CA ASP A 158 21.24 2.65 15.78
C ASP A 158 20.15 1.56 15.83
N GLU A 159 20.53 0.33 16.18
CA GLU A 159 19.63 -0.81 16.33
C GLU A 159 18.49 -0.52 17.31
N ASN A 160 18.73 0.31 18.30
CA ASN A 160 17.74 0.75 19.27
C ASN A 160 16.64 1.65 18.66
N HIS A 161 16.88 2.23 17.48
CA HIS A 161 15.93 3.11 16.80
C HIS A 161 15.35 2.49 15.52
N PHE A 162 16.21 1.97 14.66
CA PHE A 162 15.79 1.38 13.39
C PHE A 162 16.72 0.22 13.01
N THR A 163 16.16 -0.97 12.87
CA THR A 163 16.91 -2.17 12.47
C THR A 163 16.16 -3.02 11.47
N VAL A 164 16.88 -3.80 10.68
CA VAL A 164 16.36 -4.80 9.74
C VAL A 164 16.69 -6.19 10.28
N VAL A 165 15.66 -7.03 10.37
CA VAL A 165 15.76 -8.43 10.75
C VAL A 165 15.46 -9.29 9.53
N GLU A 166 16.50 -9.91 8.97
CA GLU A 166 16.35 -10.91 7.90
C GLU A 166 15.92 -12.25 8.46
N GLY A 167 15.34 -13.08 7.63
CA GLY A 167 14.95 -14.45 7.97
C GLY A 167 13.72 -14.92 7.24
N SER A 168 13.40 -16.19 7.45
CA SER A 168 12.31 -16.91 6.80
C SER A 168 10.95 -16.74 7.51
N VAL A 169 10.03 -17.64 7.22
CA VAL A 169 8.72 -17.73 7.87
C VAL A 169 8.85 -17.94 9.38
N GLU A 170 9.85 -18.72 9.83
CA GLU A 170 10.12 -18.99 11.24
C GLU A 170 10.45 -17.69 11.99
N THR A 171 11.34 -16.87 11.44
CA THR A 171 11.68 -15.56 12.00
C THR A 171 10.46 -14.63 12.05
N THR A 172 9.64 -14.63 11.01
CA THR A 172 8.39 -13.84 10.99
C THR A 172 7.42 -14.32 12.07
N THR A 173 7.32 -15.62 12.28
CA THR A 173 6.48 -16.21 13.33
C THR A 173 6.97 -15.82 14.72
N GLU A 174 8.28 -15.86 14.97
CA GLU A 174 8.88 -15.40 16.23
C GLU A 174 8.65 -13.92 16.48
N LEU A 175 8.77 -13.06 15.46
CA LEU A 175 8.44 -11.63 15.54
C LEU A 175 6.96 -11.41 15.88
N LEU A 176 6.05 -12.19 15.30
CA LEU A 176 4.62 -12.07 15.57
C LEU A 176 4.20 -12.53 16.97
N GLN A 177 5.01 -13.37 17.63
CA GLN A 177 4.79 -13.78 19.03
C GLN A 177 5.16 -12.67 20.03
N GLN A 178 5.87 -11.63 19.59
CA GLN A 178 6.28 -10.53 20.45
C GLN A 178 5.18 -9.48 20.59
N LYS A 179 5.26 -8.67 21.65
CA LYS A 179 4.35 -7.54 21.86
C LYS A 179 4.85 -6.31 21.10
N TRP A 180 4.03 -5.82 20.19
CA TRP A 180 4.25 -4.60 19.41
C TRP A 180 3.18 -3.56 19.72
N ASP A 181 3.49 -2.28 19.55
CA ASP A 181 2.48 -1.22 19.61
C ASP A 181 1.75 -1.07 18.29
N LYS A 182 2.40 -1.43 17.17
CA LYS A 182 1.78 -1.53 15.85
C LYS A 182 2.49 -2.54 14.96
N ILE A 183 1.72 -3.23 14.14
CA ILE A 183 2.24 -4.03 13.01
C ILE A 183 1.72 -3.44 11.71
N PHE A 184 2.63 -3.17 10.78
CA PHE A 184 2.32 -2.85 9.39
C PHE A 184 2.71 -4.05 8.53
N PHE A 185 1.78 -4.58 7.79
CA PHE A 185 2.00 -5.77 6.96
C PHE A 185 1.55 -5.52 5.52
N THR A 186 2.40 -5.89 4.57
CA THR A 186 2.06 -5.95 3.15
C THR A 186 2.24 -7.39 2.66
N GLY A 187 1.22 -7.96 2.03
CA GLY A 187 1.29 -9.32 1.50
C GLY A 187 -0.05 -9.91 1.11
N SER A 188 -0.15 -11.24 1.06
CA SER A 188 -1.39 -11.91 0.68
C SER A 188 -2.46 -11.81 1.78
N THR A 189 -3.73 -11.84 1.38
CA THR A 189 -4.88 -11.82 2.32
C THR A 189 -4.82 -12.98 3.32
N ASN A 190 -4.33 -14.16 2.92
CA ASN A 190 -4.22 -15.31 3.80
C ASN A 190 -3.19 -15.09 4.91
N VAL A 191 -2.01 -14.55 4.57
CA VAL A 191 -0.98 -14.21 5.57
C VAL A 191 -1.42 -13.02 6.42
N GLY A 192 -2.10 -12.03 5.83
CA GLY A 192 -2.69 -10.91 6.57
C GLY A 192 -3.65 -11.34 7.68
N ARG A 193 -4.45 -12.39 7.44
CA ARG A 193 -5.30 -12.99 8.49
C ARG A 193 -4.50 -13.60 9.64
N ILE A 194 -3.35 -14.22 9.34
CA ILE A 194 -2.44 -14.77 10.38
C ILE A 194 -1.87 -13.63 11.21
N VAL A 195 -1.35 -12.59 10.56
CA VAL A 195 -0.81 -11.39 11.24
C VAL A 195 -1.88 -10.73 12.11
N TYR A 196 -3.11 -10.58 11.60
CA TYR A 196 -4.21 -9.96 12.34
C TYR A 196 -4.60 -10.77 13.58
N LYS A 197 -4.64 -12.10 13.48
CA LYS A 197 -4.91 -12.98 14.63
C LYS A 197 -3.82 -12.86 15.69
N ALA A 198 -2.55 -12.89 15.31
CA ALA A 198 -1.43 -12.73 16.24
C ALA A 198 -1.46 -11.35 16.94
N ALA A 199 -1.74 -10.28 16.20
CA ALA A 199 -1.87 -8.95 16.76
C ALA A 199 -3.01 -8.81 17.77
N ALA A 200 -4.11 -9.51 17.56
CA ALA A 200 -5.29 -9.45 18.42
C ALA A 200 -5.03 -9.94 19.86
N GLU A 201 -4.11 -10.89 20.05
CA GLU A 201 -3.75 -11.41 21.37
C GLU A 201 -3.17 -10.33 22.29
N ASN A 202 -2.49 -9.34 21.74
CA ASN A 202 -1.88 -8.24 22.47
C ASN A 202 -2.61 -6.90 22.28
N LEU A 203 -3.78 -6.87 21.61
CA LEU A 203 -4.50 -5.67 21.19
C LEU A 203 -3.62 -4.73 20.36
N THR A 204 -2.67 -5.29 19.63
CA THR A 204 -1.75 -4.54 18.77
C THR A 204 -2.50 -3.92 17.59
N LEU A 205 -2.30 -2.64 17.34
CA LEU A 205 -2.84 -1.97 16.17
C LEU A 205 -2.24 -2.54 14.89
N VAL A 206 -3.07 -2.74 13.85
CA VAL A 206 -2.58 -3.23 12.56
C VAL A 206 -2.90 -2.26 11.42
N THR A 207 -2.05 -2.27 10.40
CA THR A 207 -2.37 -1.82 9.05
C THR A 207 -2.01 -2.97 8.12
N LEU A 208 -2.96 -3.37 7.29
CA LEU A 208 -2.82 -4.49 6.37
C LEU A 208 -3.00 -3.99 4.94
N GLU A 209 -1.95 -4.09 4.15
CA GLU A 209 -1.95 -3.83 2.72
C GLU A 209 -1.94 -5.17 2.00
N LEU A 210 -3.10 -5.53 1.46
CA LEU A 210 -3.35 -6.86 0.90
C LEU A 210 -3.56 -6.77 -0.61
N GLY A 211 -3.88 -7.87 -1.23
CA GLY A 211 -4.17 -7.93 -2.65
C GLY A 211 -5.65 -7.70 -2.98
N GLY A 212 -5.99 -8.09 -4.17
CA GLY A 212 -7.37 -8.06 -4.63
C GLY A 212 -7.45 -8.16 -6.15
N LYS A 213 -8.63 -8.51 -6.65
CA LYS A 213 -8.87 -8.66 -8.08
C LYS A 213 -9.40 -7.35 -8.65
N SER A 214 -8.48 -6.44 -9.04
CA SER A 214 -8.75 -5.06 -9.43
C SER A 214 -9.43 -4.95 -10.81
N PRO A 215 -10.73 -4.58 -10.90
CA PRO A 215 -11.46 -4.44 -12.15
C PRO A 215 -11.08 -3.16 -12.88
N THR A 216 -11.08 -3.21 -14.21
CA THR A 216 -10.92 -2.06 -15.07
C THR A 216 -12.09 -1.98 -16.06
N PHE A 217 -12.96 -0.99 -15.90
CA PHE A 217 -14.11 -0.75 -16.75
C PHE A 217 -13.73 0.12 -17.95
N ILE A 218 -14.10 -0.30 -19.16
CA ILE A 218 -13.76 0.38 -20.41
C ILE A 218 -15.02 0.54 -21.27
N PHE A 219 -15.34 1.80 -21.57
CA PHE A 219 -16.55 2.17 -22.30
C PHE A 219 -16.22 2.69 -23.69
N LYS A 220 -17.17 2.57 -24.62
CA LYS A 220 -17.04 2.97 -26.03
C LYS A 220 -16.71 4.45 -26.26
N ASP A 221 -16.98 5.31 -25.29
CA ASP A 221 -16.67 6.73 -25.36
C ASP A 221 -15.22 7.06 -24.94
N CYS A 222 -14.40 6.06 -24.58
CA CYS A 222 -12.99 6.26 -24.25
C CYS A 222 -12.12 6.57 -25.49
N ASN A 223 -10.88 7.02 -25.28
CA ASN A 223 -9.87 7.07 -26.33
C ASN A 223 -9.17 5.70 -26.38
N ILE A 224 -9.58 4.81 -27.28
CA ILE A 224 -9.10 3.41 -27.34
C ILE A 224 -7.58 3.31 -27.37
N LYS A 225 -6.92 4.05 -28.26
CA LYS A 225 -5.44 4.02 -28.39
C LYS A 225 -4.74 4.44 -27.11
N LEU A 226 -5.14 5.56 -26.50
CA LEU A 226 -4.55 6.03 -25.25
C LEU A 226 -4.89 5.11 -24.08
N THR A 227 -6.09 4.58 -24.06
CA THR A 227 -6.54 3.59 -23.05
C THR A 227 -5.70 2.32 -23.12
N ALA A 228 -5.51 1.76 -24.34
CA ALA A 228 -4.65 0.60 -24.53
C ALA A 228 -3.22 0.84 -24.05
N LYS A 229 -2.61 1.98 -24.40
CA LYS A 229 -1.27 2.37 -23.97
C LYS A 229 -1.14 2.41 -22.44
N ARG A 230 -2.12 3.03 -21.75
CA ARG A 230 -2.15 3.13 -20.28
C ARG A 230 -2.33 1.79 -19.60
N ILE A 231 -3.22 0.95 -20.14
CA ILE A 231 -3.48 -0.39 -19.61
C ILE A 231 -2.26 -1.29 -19.79
N VAL A 232 -1.64 -1.29 -20.97
CA VAL A 232 -0.45 -2.11 -21.25
C VAL A 232 0.68 -1.74 -20.30
N TRP A 233 0.95 -0.46 -20.14
CA TRP A 233 1.95 -0.01 -19.16
C TRP A 233 1.60 -0.43 -17.74
N ALA A 234 0.37 -0.19 -17.29
CA ALA A 234 -0.06 -0.47 -15.92
C ALA A 234 -0.13 -1.97 -15.61
N LYS A 235 -0.55 -2.79 -16.59
CA LYS A 235 -0.67 -4.24 -16.40
C LYS A 235 0.67 -4.94 -16.43
N PHE A 236 1.58 -4.54 -17.31
CA PHE A 236 2.80 -5.31 -17.56
C PHE A 236 4.06 -4.73 -16.91
N LEU A 237 3.97 -3.55 -16.27
CA LEU A 237 4.99 -3.09 -15.33
C LEU A 237 5.22 -4.18 -14.26
N ASN A 238 6.47 -4.46 -13.92
CA ASN A 238 6.86 -5.54 -13.01
C ASN A 238 6.28 -6.93 -13.40
N ALA A 239 6.07 -7.17 -14.71
CA ALA A 239 5.38 -8.35 -15.26
C ALA A 239 4.01 -8.61 -14.59
N GLY A 240 3.29 -7.56 -14.22
CA GLY A 240 1.98 -7.67 -13.57
C GLY A 240 2.03 -8.13 -12.11
N GLN A 241 3.18 -8.25 -11.50
CA GLN A 241 3.38 -8.62 -10.09
C GLN A 241 3.13 -7.40 -9.18
N THR A 242 1.94 -6.81 -9.29
CA THR A 242 1.56 -5.53 -8.68
C THR A 242 0.15 -5.61 -8.12
N CYS A 243 -0.03 -5.33 -6.83
CA CYS A 243 -1.31 -5.44 -6.11
C CYS A 243 -2.44 -4.55 -6.67
N ILE A 244 -2.08 -3.46 -7.34
CA ILE A 244 -3.02 -2.53 -8.00
C ILE A 244 -2.98 -2.62 -9.53
N ALA A 245 -2.30 -3.60 -10.13
CA ALA A 245 -2.37 -3.79 -11.57
C ALA A 245 -3.83 -4.08 -12.01
N PRO A 246 -4.26 -3.60 -13.19
CA PRO A 246 -5.48 -4.11 -13.81
C PRO A 246 -5.46 -5.64 -13.81
N ASP A 247 -6.33 -6.28 -13.01
CA ASP A 247 -6.31 -7.72 -12.90
C ASP A 247 -7.16 -8.38 -13.99
N TYR A 248 -8.23 -7.70 -14.39
CA TYR A 248 -9.05 -8.03 -15.55
C TYR A 248 -9.75 -6.79 -16.12
N LEU A 249 -10.14 -6.86 -17.41
CA LEU A 249 -10.86 -5.81 -18.09
C LEU A 249 -12.34 -6.17 -18.22
N LEU A 250 -13.20 -5.20 -17.97
CA LEU A 250 -14.63 -5.21 -18.26
C LEU A 250 -14.88 -4.25 -19.40
N VAL A 251 -15.15 -4.78 -20.59
CA VAL A 251 -15.16 -4.01 -21.83
C VAL A 251 -16.57 -3.97 -22.42
N GLU A 252 -17.05 -2.78 -22.76
CA GLU A 252 -18.32 -2.63 -23.48
C GLU A 252 -18.23 -3.38 -24.81
N LYS A 253 -19.19 -4.27 -25.09
CA LYS A 253 -19.14 -5.25 -26.20
C LYS A 253 -18.82 -4.62 -27.55
N GLU A 254 -19.36 -3.44 -27.83
CA GLU A 254 -19.21 -2.74 -29.12
C GLU A 254 -17.76 -2.41 -29.48
N ILE A 255 -16.84 -2.33 -28.49
CA ILE A 255 -15.44 -1.93 -28.72
C ILE A 255 -14.43 -3.05 -28.43
N GLU A 256 -14.89 -4.25 -28.07
CA GLU A 256 -14.02 -5.35 -27.63
C GLU A 256 -12.93 -5.66 -28.67
N GLU A 257 -13.29 -5.88 -29.94
CA GLU A 257 -12.33 -6.21 -30.99
C GLU A 257 -11.33 -5.06 -31.25
N GLN A 258 -11.82 -3.81 -31.26
CA GLN A 258 -10.95 -2.66 -31.46
C GLN A 258 -9.97 -2.48 -30.31
N LEU A 259 -10.41 -2.71 -29.07
CA LEU A 259 -9.56 -2.64 -27.89
C LEU A 259 -8.53 -3.76 -27.88
N LEU A 260 -8.93 -5.00 -28.19
CA LEU A 260 -8.01 -6.14 -28.28
C LEU A 260 -6.90 -5.88 -29.32
N ALA A 261 -7.24 -5.39 -30.51
CA ALA A 261 -6.27 -5.04 -31.53
C ALA A 261 -5.33 -3.91 -31.07
N ALA A 262 -5.86 -2.88 -30.38
CA ALA A 262 -5.05 -1.80 -29.84
C ALA A 262 -4.12 -2.26 -28.71
N LEU A 263 -4.59 -3.11 -27.80
CA LEU A 263 -3.78 -3.70 -26.73
C LEU A 263 -2.64 -4.55 -27.31
N LYS A 264 -2.93 -5.41 -28.31
CA LYS A 264 -1.90 -6.19 -29.01
C LYS A 264 -0.83 -5.28 -29.60
N SER A 265 -1.24 -4.26 -30.35
CA SER A 265 -0.29 -3.31 -30.97
C SER A 265 0.58 -2.59 -29.94
N GLU A 266 0.02 -2.15 -28.82
CA GLU A 266 0.80 -1.50 -27.76
C GLU A 266 1.75 -2.47 -27.05
N ILE A 267 1.38 -3.75 -26.89
CA ILE A 267 2.27 -4.80 -26.35
C ILE A 267 3.45 -5.03 -27.30
N GLU A 268 3.19 -5.14 -28.61
CA GLU A 268 4.25 -5.32 -29.63
C GLU A 268 5.23 -4.13 -29.65
N ILE A 269 4.75 -2.91 -29.41
CA ILE A 269 5.60 -1.71 -29.28
C ILE A 269 6.40 -1.72 -27.98
N ALA A 270 5.78 -2.01 -26.86
CA ALA A 270 6.41 -1.93 -25.53
C ALA A 270 7.35 -3.11 -25.24
N TYR A 271 7.01 -4.30 -25.74
CA TYR A 271 7.70 -5.56 -25.49
C TYR A 271 7.93 -6.33 -26.79
N PRO A 272 8.75 -5.80 -27.73
CA PRO A 272 9.00 -6.43 -29.02
C PRO A 272 9.63 -7.81 -28.87
N VAL A 273 9.27 -8.73 -29.79
CA VAL A 273 9.86 -10.06 -29.88
C VAL A 273 11.19 -9.96 -30.62
N ASN A 274 12.26 -9.70 -29.88
CA ASN A 274 13.62 -9.89 -30.40
C ASN A 274 14.17 -11.16 -29.78
N ASN A 275 15.09 -11.85 -30.45
CA ASN A 275 15.73 -13.09 -29.97
C ASN A 275 16.55 -12.91 -28.66
N THR A 276 16.55 -11.74 -28.08
CA THR A 276 17.16 -11.37 -26.81
C THR A 276 16.07 -11.04 -25.80
N ILE A 277 16.32 -11.38 -24.53
CA ILE A 277 15.49 -10.93 -23.39
C ILE A 277 15.32 -9.42 -23.52
N ASN A 278 14.08 -8.97 -23.54
CA ASN A 278 13.82 -7.52 -23.52
C ASN A 278 14.29 -6.99 -22.16
N GLU A 279 15.36 -6.20 -22.14
CA GLU A 279 15.93 -5.59 -20.93
C GLU A 279 14.92 -4.76 -20.13
N ASN A 280 13.76 -4.46 -20.73
CA ASN A 280 12.65 -3.71 -20.13
C ASN A 280 11.53 -4.62 -19.62
N TYR A 281 11.75 -5.94 -19.50
CA TYR A 281 10.72 -6.85 -18.99
C TYR A 281 11.28 -7.76 -17.90
N VAL A 282 10.67 -7.72 -16.74
CA VAL A 282 11.13 -8.46 -15.55
C VAL A 282 10.71 -9.93 -15.59
N GLN A 283 11.46 -10.77 -14.93
CA GLN A 283 11.13 -12.19 -14.75
C GLN A 283 10.09 -12.37 -13.61
N ILE A 284 9.39 -13.50 -13.60
CA ILE A 284 8.59 -13.94 -12.47
C ILE A 284 9.55 -14.29 -11.33
N ILE A 285 9.21 -13.87 -10.11
CA ILE A 285 10.15 -13.86 -8.97
C ILE A 285 10.75 -15.23 -8.65
N ASN A 286 9.99 -16.31 -8.75
CA ASN A 286 10.47 -17.66 -8.50
C ASN A 286 9.70 -18.72 -9.29
N ASP A 287 10.19 -19.96 -9.24
CA ASP A 287 9.63 -21.08 -10.01
C ASP A 287 8.22 -21.47 -9.55
N ALA A 288 7.92 -21.33 -8.27
CA ALA A 288 6.58 -21.63 -7.75
C ALA A 288 5.53 -20.66 -8.32
N HIS A 289 5.83 -19.35 -8.35
CA HIS A 289 4.96 -18.35 -8.98
C HIS A 289 4.87 -18.52 -10.49
N PHE A 290 6.00 -18.89 -11.15
CA PHE A 290 5.99 -19.19 -12.57
C PHE A 290 5.09 -20.38 -12.89
N ALA A 291 5.23 -21.50 -12.17
CA ALA A 291 4.38 -22.69 -12.36
C ALA A 291 2.89 -22.38 -12.11
N ARG A 292 2.58 -21.61 -11.04
CA ARG A 292 1.22 -21.19 -10.75
C ARG A 292 0.60 -20.39 -11.90
N LEU A 293 1.34 -19.41 -12.43
CA LEU A 293 0.87 -18.58 -13.54
C LEU A 293 0.72 -19.38 -14.83
N ASN A 294 1.67 -20.28 -15.12
CA ASN A 294 1.60 -21.17 -16.27
C ASN A 294 0.34 -22.02 -16.26
N ASN A 295 -0.02 -22.56 -15.10
CA ASN A 295 -1.21 -23.40 -14.92
C ASN A 295 -2.53 -22.58 -15.01
N LEU A 296 -2.46 -21.27 -14.89
CA LEU A 296 -3.65 -20.39 -15.04
C LEU A 296 -3.95 -20.02 -16.50
N ILE A 297 -3.08 -20.31 -17.46
CA ILE A 297 -3.26 -19.93 -18.86
C ILE A 297 -4.26 -20.88 -19.54
N PRO A 298 -5.49 -20.43 -19.89
CA PRO A 298 -6.43 -21.19 -20.67
C PRO A 298 -6.02 -21.13 -22.15
N LYS A 299 -5.34 -22.19 -22.64
CA LYS A 299 -4.69 -22.21 -23.96
C LYS A 299 -5.65 -21.94 -25.13
N ASP A 300 -6.90 -22.35 -24.99
CA ASP A 300 -7.98 -22.15 -25.96
C ASP A 300 -8.57 -20.72 -25.96
N LYS A 301 -8.23 -19.92 -24.96
CA LYS A 301 -8.74 -18.53 -24.78
C LYS A 301 -7.64 -17.47 -25.00
N ILE A 302 -6.46 -17.84 -25.46
CA ILE A 302 -5.38 -16.90 -25.77
C ILE A 302 -5.74 -16.12 -27.04
N TYR A 303 -5.80 -14.79 -26.91
CA TYR A 303 -5.92 -13.88 -28.06
C TYR A 303 -4.52 -13.49 -28.59
N PHE A 304 -3.58 -13.23 -27.67
CA PHE A 304 -2.20 -12.80 -28.01
C PHE A 304 -1.23 -13.17 -26.89
N GLY A 305 0.01 -13.52 -27.23
CA GLY A 305 1.04 -13.89 -26.25
C GLY A 305 0.91 -15.36 -25.84
N GLY A 306 1.23 -15.66 -24.59
CA GLY A 306 1.16 -17.01 -24.04
C GLY A 306 2.47 -17.78 -24.13
N GLU A 307 3.50 -17.22 -24.78
CA GLU A 307 4.83 -17.82 -24.86
C GLU A 307 5.55 -17.75 -23.51
N GLN A 308 6.28 -18.80 -23.20
CA GLN A 308 6.93 -18.99 -21.92
C GLN A 308 8.37 -19.46 -22.08
N ASN A 309 9.22 -18.96 -21.17
CA ASN A 309 10.57 -19.48 -21.01
C ASN A 309 10.80 -19.85 -19.54
N ALA A 310 10.74 -21.14 -19.23
CA ALA A 310 10.85 -21.63 -17.86
C ALA A 310 12.26 -21.41 -17.26
N SER A 311 13.32 -21.51 -18.07
CA SER A 311 14.71 -21.32 -17.61
C SER A 311 14.99 -19.88 -17.18
N GLU A 312 14.26 -18.92 -17.75
CA GLU A 312 14.36 -17.49 -17.44
C GLU A 312 13.19 -17.01 -16.60
N ARG A 313 12.21 -17.86 -16.30
CA ARG A 313 10.96 -17.52 -15.59
C ARG A 313 10.20 -16.36 -16.25
N ILE A 314 10.18 -16.35 -17.57
CA ILE A 314 9.48 -15.34 -18.36
C ILE A 314 8.17 -15.92 -18.88
N ILE A 315 7.08 -15.19 -18.65
CA ILE A 315 5.79 -15.36 -19.31
C ILE A 315 5.52 -14.04 -20.04
N ARG A 316 5.32 -14.11 -21.35
CA ARG A 316 5.05 -12.91 -22.15
C ARG A 316 3.72 -12.26 -21.79
N PRO A 317 3.60 -10.92 -22.00
CA PRO A 317 2.31 -10.25 -21.92
C PRO A 317 1.24 -11.01 -22.68
N THR A 318 0.19 -11.47 -21.99
CA THR A 318 -0.81 -12.38 -22.54
C THR A 318 -2.20 -11.79 -22.41
N LEU A 319 -2.89 -11.65 -23.54
CA LEU A 319 -4.30 -11.24 -23.61
C LEU A 319 -5.17 -12.48 -23.73
N LEU A 320 -6.20 -12.58 -22.88
CA LEU A 320 -7.15 -13.68 -22.87
C LEU A 320 -8.54 -13.16 -23.20
N GLN A 321 -9.19 -13.77 -24.19
CA GLN A 321 -10.54 -13.44 -24.65
C GLN A 321 -11.56 -14.52 -24.28
N ASN A 322 -12.84 -14.22 -24.42
CA ASN A 322 -13.93 -15.16 -24.11
C ASN A 322 -13.86 -15.69 -22.66
N ILE A 323 -13.43 -14.82 -21.76
CA ILE A 323 -13.38 -15.10 -20.32
C ILE A 323 -14.73 -14.72 -19.70
N ASP A 324 -15.18 -15.53 -18.76
CA ASP A 324 -16.30 -15.18 -17.88
C ASP A 324 -15.90 -15.21 -16.41
N PHE A 325 -16.82 -14.79 -15.52
CA PHE A 325 -16.53 -14.68 -14.09
C PHE A 325 -16.30 -16.02 -13.39
N GLU A 326 -16.70 -17.14 -13.99
CA GLU A 326 -16.58 -18.48 -13.43
C GLU A 326 -15.28 -19.20 -13.87
N ASP A 327 -14.55 -18.62 -14.81
CA ASP A 327 -13.26 -19.18 -15.24
C ASP A 327 -12.25 -19.27 -14.08
N PRO A 328 -11.41 -20.30 -14.04
CA PRO A 328 -10.42 -20.48 -12.96
C PRO A 328 -9.49 -19.28 -12.74
N ILE A 329 -9.12 -18.57 -13.81
CA ILE A 329 -8.28 -17.37 -13.76
C ILE A 329 -8.98 -16.19 -13.05
N MET A 330 -10.30 -16.24 -12.92
CA MET A 330 -11.10 -15.22 -12.25
C MET A 330 -11.29 -15.50 -10.76
N LYS A 331 -10.84 -16.63 -10.23
CA LYS A 331 -11.04 -17.02 -8.84
C LYS A 331 -10.21 -16.16 -7.88
N ASP A 332 -8.92 -16.09 -8.11
CA ASP A 332 -7.95 -15.40 -7.27
C ASP A 332 -7.24 -14.26 -8.03
N GLU A 333 -6.52 -13.40 -7.32
CA GLU A 333 -5.63 -12.40 -7.90
C GLU A 333 -4.57 -13.06 -8.79
N ILE A 334 -4.40 -12.58 -10.01
CA ILE A 334 -3.47 -13.18 -10.98
C ILE A 334 -2.02 -12.94 -10.55
N PHE A 335 -1.68 -11.69 -10.22
CA PHE A 335 -0.34 -11.27 -9.83
C PHE A 335 0.74 -11.71 -10.84
N GLY A 336 0.47 -11.42 -12.11
CA GLY A 336 1.31 -11.84 -13.24
C GLY A 336 0.83 -11.26 -14.56
N PRO A 337 1.52 -11.57 -15.68
CA PRO A 337 1.33 -10.91 -16.97
C PRO A 337 0.19 -11.50 -17.82
N LEU A 338 -0.88 -11.94 -17.18
CA LEU A 338 -2.08 -12.44 -17.85
C LEU A 338 -3.20 -11.43 -17.68
N LEU A 339 -3.86 -11.05 -18.78
CA LEU A 339 -4.93 -10.06 -18.78
C LEU A 339 -6.21 -10.63 -19.36
N PRO A 340 -7.14 -11.12 -18.51
CA PRO A 340 -8.47 -11.54 -18.93
C PRO A 340 -9.34 -10.35 -19.40
N ILE A 341 -10.06 -10.56 -20.49
CA ILE A 341 -11.00 -9.59 -21.03
C ILE A 341 -12.41 -10.22 -20.98
N ILE A 342 -13.33 -9.55 -20.28
CA ILE A 342 -14.74 -9.90 -20.17
C ILE A 342 -15.53 -8.79 -20.85
N SER A 343 -16.29 -9.12 -21.89
CA SER A 343 -17.18 -8.15 -22.51
C SER A 343 -18.54 -8.09 -21.82
N PHE A 344 -19.18 -6.93 -21.83
CA PHE A 344 -20.51 -6.73 -21.27
C PHE A 344 -21.39 -5.83 -22.15
N GLU A 345 -22.70 -6.07 -22.09
CA GLU A 345 -23.72 -5.24 -22.74
C GLU A 345 -24.54 -4.46 -21.69
N ASN A 346 -24.63 -4.97 -20.46
CA ASN A 346 -25.41 -4.37 -19.39
C ASN A 346 -24.55 -4.01 -18.18
N LEU A 347 -24.40 -2.70 -17.94
CA LEU A 347 -23.58 -2.17 -16.86
C LEU A 347 -24.08 -2.60 -15.47
N ASP A 348 -25.40 -2.65 -15.24
CA ASP A 348 -25.95 -3.00 -13.93
C ASP A 348 -25.65 -4.46 -13.57
N LYS A 349 -25.73 -5.36 -14.56
CA LYS A 349 -25.40 -6.78 -14.36
C LYS A 349 -23.92 -6.97 -14.05
N VAL A 350 -23.02 -6.28 -14.75
CA VAL A 350 -21.58 -6.43 -14.49
C VAL A 350 -21.17 -5.78 -13.18
N ILE A 351 -21.77 -4.66 -12.78
CA ILE A 351 -21.56 -4.08 -11.43
C ILE A 351 -22.01 -5.07 -10.35
N ALA A 352 -23.15 -5.73 -10.51
CA ALA A 352 -23.64 -6.75 -9.58
C ALA A 352 -22.63 -7.90 -9.43
N LYS A 353 -22.09 -8.40 -10.55
CA LYS A 353 -21.05 -9.45 -10.54
C LYS A 353 -19.77 -9.02 -9.84
N VAL A 354 -19.32 -7.78 -10.01
CA VAL A 354 -18.16 -7.24 -9.28
C VAL A 354 -18.45 -7.15 -7.78
N LYS A 355 -19.68 -6.78 -7.39
CA LYS A 355 -20.11 -6.65 -5.98
C LYS A 355 -20.28 -7.99 -5.26
N GLU A 356 -20.49 -9.10 -5.98
CA GLU A 356 -20.52 -10.46 -5.41
C GLU A 356 -19.12 -10.91 -4.94
N ARG A 357 -18.06 -10.22 -5.38
CA ARG A 357 -16.67 -10.54 -5.06
C ARG A 357 -16.15 -9.72 -3.87
N GLU A 358 -15.01 -10.13 -3.34
CA GLU A 358 -14.30 -9.37 -2.32
C GLU A 358 -13.91 -7.98 -2.85
N LYS A 359 -13.95 -6.99 -1.96
CA LYS A 359 -13.63 -5.60 -2.28
C LYS A 359 -12.18 -5.48 -2.76
N PRO A 360 -11.91 -4.99 -3.97
CA PRO A 360 -10.57 -4.91 -4.53
C PRO A 360 -9.76 -3.77 -3.91
N LEU A 361 -8.43 -3.88 -3.97
CA LEU A 361 -7.53 -2.81 -3.59
C LEU A 361 -7.62 -1.63 -4.56
N ALA A 362 -7.75 -1.89 -5.87
CA ALA A 362 -7.90 -0.84 -6.86
C ALA A 362 -9.09 -1.06 -7.81
N LEU A 363 -9.60 0.05 -8.37
CA LEU A 363 -10.60 0.05 -9.44
C LEU A 363 -10.30 1.18 -10.43
N TYR A 364 -10.47 0.89 -11.73
CA TYR A 364 -10.21 1.84 -12.81
C TYR A 364 -11.41 1.98 -13.73
N VAL A 365 -11.64 3.20 -14.24
CA VAL A 365 -12.75 3.49 -15.17
C VAL A 365 -12.24 4.34 -16.33
N TYR A 366 -12.41 3.85 -17.56
CA TYR A 366 -12.10 4.58 -18.79
C TYR A 366 -13.38 4.98 -19.51
N SER A 367 -13.78 6.24 -19.35
CA SER A 367 -14.98 6.82 -19.95
C SER A 367 -14.91 8.34 -19.93
N LYS A 368 -15.67 9.00 -20.83
CA LYS A 368 -15.92 10.46 -20.80
C LYS A 368 -17.23 10.79 -20.08
N SER A 369 -18.10 9.79 -19.87
CA SER A 369 -19.41 9.97 -19.26
C SER A 369 -19.33 10.14 -17.75
N LYS A 370 -19.51 11.37 -17.28
CA LYS A 370 -19.60 11.68 -15.83
C LYS A 370 -20.67 10.86 -15.10
N LYS A 371 -21.76 10.50 -15.79
CA LYS A 371 -22.86 9.69 -15.23
C LYS A 371 -22.38 8.26 -14.96
N ILE A 372 -21.72 7.62 -15.91
CA ILE A 372 -21.17 6.27 -15.78
C ILE A 372 -20.10 6.23 -14.70
N ILE A 373 -19.14 7.17 -14.75
CA ILE A 373 -18.06 7.28 -13.76
C ILE A 373 -18.64 7.39 -12.35
N ARG A 374 -19.57 8.33 -12.12
CA ARG A 374 -20.18 8.50 -10.79
C ARG A 374 -20.92 7.26 -10.32
N LYS A 375 -21.65 6.57 -11.22
CA LYS A 375 -22.36 5.34 -10.89
C LYS A 375 -21.41 4.26 -10.38
N ILE A 376 -20.33 3.97 -11.11
CA ILE A 376 -19.35 2.95 -10.71
C ILE A 376 -18.67 3.32 -9.40
N LEU A 377 -18.16 4.55 -9.26
CA LEU A 377 -17.50 5.03 -8.05
C LEU A 377 -18.40 5.04 -6.82
N HIS A 378 -19.71 5.20 -7.01
CA HIS A 378 -20.68 5.19 -5.91
C HIS A 378 -21.14 3.79 -5.53
N GLU A 379 -21.29 2.89 -6.50
CA GLU A 379 -21.90 1.57 -6.25
C GLU A 379 -20.90 0.49 -5.84
N ILE A 380 -19.64 0.61 -6.22
CA ILE A 380 -18.60 -0.39 -5.92
C ILE A 380 -17.70 0.16 -4.82
N SER A 381 -17.47 -0.63 -3.76
CA SER A 381 -16.51 -0.31 -2.70
C SER A 381 -15.14 -0.88 -3.06
N PHE A 382 -14.08 -0.05 -2.97
CA PHE A 382 -12.69 -0.42 -3.26
C PHE A 382 -11.73 0.46 -2.46
N GLY A 383 -10.44 0.13 -2.43
CA GLY A 383 -9.44 0.89 -1.69
C GLY A 383 -9.14 2.25 -2.34
N GLY A 384 -8.59 2.25 -3.52
CA GLY A 384 -8.28 3.45 -4.29
C GLY A 384 -8.41 3.23 -5.80
N GLY A 385 -8.21 4.26 -6.62
CA GLY A 385 -8.33 4.07 -8.07
C GLY A 385 -8.15 5.33 -8.88
N ALA A 386 -8.38 5.21 -10.19
CA ALA A 386 -8.25 6.33 -11.11
C ALA A 386 -9.32 6.30 -12.22
N VAL A 387 -9.60 7.46 -12.77
CA VAL A 387 -10.46 7.63 -13.95
C VAL A 387 -9.58 8.01 -15.13
N ASN A 388 -9.74 7.28 -16.23
CA ASN A 388 -8.95 7.41 -17.45
C ASN A 388 -7.44 7.23 -17.25
N GLU A 389 -7.05 6.53 -16.19
CA GLU A 389 -5.67 6.20 -15.86
C GLU A 389 -5.64 4.94 -14.98
N SER A 390 -4.46 4.32 -14.81
CA SER A 390 -4.25 3.19 -13.92
C SER A 390 -2.92 3.32 -13.17
N LEU A 391 -2.77 2.70 -12.00
CA LEU A 391 -1.61 2.71 -11.09
C LEU A 391 -1.28 4.06 -10.45
N VAL A 392 -1.15 5.13 -11.21
CA VAL A 392 -0.48 6.38 -10.79
C VAL A 392 -1.13 7.12 -9.61
N HIS A 393 -2.35 6.76 -9.19
CA HIS A 393 -2.98 7.37 -8.03
C HIS A 393 -2.15 7.20 -6.75
N LEU A 394 -1.37 6.10 -6.63
CA LEU A 394 -0.48 5.85 -5.49
C LEU A 394 0.65 6.90 -5.35
N SER A 395 1.05 7.56 -6.43
CA SER A 395 2.14 8.52 -6.43
C SER A 395 1.75 9.92 -5.94
N ASN A 396 0.45 10.17 -5.74
CA ASN A 396 -0.04 11.45 -5.24
C ASN A 396 -0.02 11.47 -3.70
N PRO A 397 0.84 12.28 -3.06
CA PRO A 397 0.98 12.29 -1.60
C PRO A 397 -0.27 12.81 -0.85
N ASN A 398 -1.24 13.38 -1.57
CA ASN A 398 -2.50 13.84 -0.98
C ASN A 398 -3.62 12.80 -1.05
N LEU A 399 -3.37 11.65 -1.68
CA LEU A 399 -4.31 10.53 -1.72
C LEU A 399 -3.83 9.43 -0.78
N PRO A 400 -4.58 9.10 0.28
CA PRO A 400 -4.27 7.96 1.12
C PRO A 400 -4.30 6.68 0.28
N PHE A 401 -3.34 5.79 0.52
CA PHE A 401 -3.29 4.47 -0.12
C PHE A 401 -3.64 3.39 0.90
N GLY A 402 -4.53 2.48 0.55
CA GLY A 402 -4.93 1.38 1.41
C GLY A 402 -6.19 0.67 0.91
N GLY A 403 -6.41 -0.54 1.41
CA GLY A 403 -7.53 -1.39 1.05
C GLY A 403 -8.74 -1.26 1.96
N VAL A 404 -9.77 -2.05 1.66
CA VAL A 404 -11.00 -2.16 2.46
C VAL A 404 -11.50 -3.60 2.49
N GLY A 405 -11.78 -4.14 3.68
CA GLY A 405 -12.20 -5.53 3.85
C GLY A 405 -11.08 -6.51 3.51
N ALA A 406 -11.28 -7.38 2.52
CA ALA A 406 -10.30 -8.39 2.14
C ALA A 406 -9.04 -7.81 1.46
N SER A 407 -9.11 -6.57 0.96
CA SER A 407 -7.97 -5.89 0.34
C SER A 407 -7.12 -5.09 1.33
N GLY A 408 -7.58 -4.89 2.59
CA GLY A 408 -6.75 -4.24 3.59
C GLY A 408 -7.50 -3.59 4.74
N ILE A 409 -6.72 -3.10 5.71
CA ILE A 409 -7.17 -2.36 6.90
C ILE A 409 -6.24 -1.18 7.11
N GLY A 410 -6.79 0.03 7.17
CA GLY A 410 -6.03 1.25 7.29
C GLY A 410 -5.53 1.81 5.96
N ASN A 411 -4.68 2.81 6.02
CA ASN A 411 -4.08 3.45 4.86
C ASN A 411 -2.77 4.13 5.24
N TYR A 412 -1.95 4.48 4.24
CA TYR A 412 -0.67 5.14 4.46
C TYR A 412 -0.31 6.06 3.28
N HIS A 413 0.93 6.44 3.12
CA HIS A 413 1.53 7.48 2.30
C HIS A 413 1.39 8.89 2.90
N SER A 414 2.49 9.62 2.95
CA SER A 414 2.55 11.02 3.36
C SER A 414 1.88 11.26 4.72
N LYS A 415 0.94 12.20 4.78
CA LYS A 415 0.21 12.53 6.02
C LYS A 415 -0.60 11.35 6.57
N ALA A 416 -1.22 10.56 5.72
CA ALA A 416 -1.96 9.36 6.15
C ALA A 416 -1.02 8.32 6.78
N GLY A 417 0.19 8.18 6.24
CA GLY A 417 1.24 7.35 6.83
C GLY A 417 1.64 7.84 8.22
N PHE A 418 1.91 9.14 8.38
CA PHE A 418 2.18 9.74 9.69
C PHE A 418 1.03 9.47 10.68
N ASP A 419 -0.23 9.64 10.24
CA ASP A 419 -1.41 9.42 11.08
C ASP A 419 -1.56 7.96 11.51
N THR A 420 -1.27 7.03 10.61
CA THR A 420 -1.34 5.59 10.85
C THR A 420 -0.40 5.11 11.97
N PHE A 421 0.73 5.81 12.17
CA PHE A 421 1.71 5.51 13.23
C PHE A 421 1.65 6.49 14.41
N THR A 422 0.55 7.27 14.52
CA THR A 422 0.37 8.32 15.54
C THR A 422 -0.89 8.07 16.36
N HIS A 423 -0.78 8.21 17.68
CA HIS A 423 -1.92 8.38 18.56
C HIS A 423 -2.23 9.86 18.75
N TYR A 424 -3.51 10.23 18.66
CA TYR A 424 -4.00 11.60 18.84
C TYR A 424 -4.62 11.79 20.22
N LYS A 425 -3.81 12.24 21.17
CA LYS A 425 -4.22 12.46 22.55
C LYS A 425 -5.06 13.72 22.70
N SER A 426 -6.28 13.58 23.18
CA SER A 426 -7.23 14.69 23.39
C SER A 426 -7.07 15.26 24.80
N ILE A 427 -6.88 16.59 24.92
CA ILE A 427 -6.70 17.29 26.18
C ILE A 427 -7.72 18.40 26.33
N LEU A 428 -8.41 18.43 27.46
CA LEU A 428 -9.18 19.57 27.95
C LEU A 428 -8.43 20.22 29.11
N HIS A 429 -7.97 21.46 28.92
CA HIS A 429 -7.27 22.22 29.96
C HIS A 429 -8.19 23.27 30.54
N LYS A 430 -8.71 23.03 31.73
CA LYS A 430 -9.62 23.93 32.44
C LYS A 430 -8.86 24.85 33.38
N SER A 431 -9.36 26.10 33.51
CA SER A 431 -8.84 27.11 34.46
C SER A 431 -9.37 26.83 35.86
N PHE A 432 -8.62 27.17 36.89
CA PHE A 432 -9.07 27.21 38.28
C PHE A 432 -9.74 28.54 38.65
N LEU A 433 -9.72 29.56 37.76
CA LEU A 433 -10.24 30.91 38.08
C LEU A 433 -11.75 30.97 38.19
N PHE A 434 -12.45 30.07 37.51
CA PHE A 434 -13.91 30.03 37.51
C PHE A 434 -14.43 28.62 37.34
N GLU A 435 -15.31 28.19 38.27
CA GLU A 435 -15.95 26.88 38.20
C GLU A 435 -17.46 27.01 38.50
N PRO A 436 -18.33 26.85 37.48
CA PRO A 436 -19.78 26.87 37.68
C PRO A 436 -20.23 25.69 38.52
N ASN A 437 -21.01 25.96 39.59
CA ASN A 437 -21.49 24.90 40.48
C ASN A 437 -22.68 24.10 39.91
N VAL A 438 -23.01 24.27 38.64
CA VAL A 438 -24.21 23.71 38.01
C VAL A 438 -24.13 22.17 37.87
N LYS A 439 -22.92 21.60 37.63
CA LYS A 439 -22.72 20.18 37.44
C LYS A 439 -22.51 19.37 38.73
N TYR A 440 -22.31 20.06 39.85
CA TYR A 440 -22.03 19.42 41.15
C TYR A 440 -23.31 19.21 41.98
N THR A 441 -23.25 18.23 42.90
CA THR A 441 -24.29 18.02 43.89
C THR A 441 -24.41 19.19 44.84
N PRO A 442 -25.65 19.43 45.41
CA PRO A 442 -26.89 18.72 45.15
C PRO A 442 -27.49 19.05 43.78
N PHE A 443 -28.09 18.02 43.13
CA PHE A 443 -28.78 18.20 41.85
C PHE A 443 -30.18 18.77 42.10
N THR A 444 -30.48 19.92 41.48
CA THR A 444 -31.75 20.61 41.62
C THR A 444 -32.41 20.84 40.26
N GLU A 445 -33.75 21.01 40.26
CA GLU A 445 -34.50 21.35 39.05
C GLU A 445 -33.97 22.63 38.36
N PHE A 446 -33.54 23.60 39.15
CA PHE A 446 -32.94 24.82 38.61
C PHE A 446 -31.63 24.55 37.86
N LYS A 447 -30.75 23.76 38.44
CA LYS A 447 -29.52 23.35 37.79
C LYS A 447 -29.79 22.53 36.50
N MET A 448 -30.80 21.67 36.55
CA MET A 448 -31.21 20.89 35.38
C MET A 448 -31.70 21.76 34.23
N ARG A 449 -32.48 22.80 34.50
CA ARG A 449 -32.91 23.75 33.46
C ARG A 449 -31.75 24.49 32.82
N ILE A 450 -30.76 24.92 33.62
CA ILE A 450 -29.53 25.53 33.07
C ILE A 450 -28.76 24.54 32.19
N LEU A 451 -28.58 23.32 32.63
CA LEU A 451 -27.87 22.30 31.87
C LEU A 451 -28.59 21.97 30.56
N LYS A 452 -29.92 21.84 30.56
CA LYS A 452 -30.68 21.65 29.32
C LYS A 452 -30.43 22.79 28.33
N PHE A 453 -30.51 24.05 28.77
CA PHE A 453 -30.23 25.20 27.92
C PHE A 453 -28.79 25.24 27.34
N ILE A 454 -27.79 24.70 28.05
CA ILE A 454 -26.40 24.71 27.62
C ILE A 454 -26.09 23.52 26.73
N LEU A 455 -26.75 22.37 26.91
CA LEU A 455 -26.44 21.10 26.26
C LEU A 455 -27.35 20.78 25.05
N GLU A 456 -28.54 21.33 25.01
CA GLU A 456 -29.49 21.27 23.88
C GLU A 456 -29.35 22.54 22.99
#